data_712b3412e1b4db04b024909816c13273
#
_entry.id   712b3412e1b4db04b024909816c13273
#
_cell.length_a   1.000
_cell.length_b   1.000
_cell.length_c   1.000
_cell.angle_alpha   90.00
_cell.angle_beta   90.00
_cell.angle_gamma   90.00
#
_symmetry.space_group_name_H-M   'P 1'
#
loop_
_entity.id
_entity.type
_entity.pdbx_description
1 polymer ?
#
loop_
_entity_poly.entity_id
_entity_poly.type
_entity_poly.pdbx_seq_one_letter_code
_entity_poly.pdbx_strand_id
1 'polypeptide(L)'
;MAPGAGNKVRPIIIQGHERPLTMVKYNREGDLLFTCAKDHTPCLWYAENGERIGTYSGHCGAVWAVDVNFSSTRLLTGSADNSCKLWDVKTGECLQTWKHTAPVRSVGFALGDKQFLTVLDNLMGNVATIFVWDLDLGNIANTPDCPVHSMKGHTGKCSKALWGPLNETIFSASDDTTVRVWDPKTGTQKAVVEGHHKKLITDIQFAWDMTLFVTSSKDTYIRLFETKTLTMLKEFQTERPINSAAISPLASCPYLICGGGQDAMSVTTTGARQGRFEVSFYDHVFDDELGQIGGHFGPCNCLAYAPHGRSYTSGGEDGYVRIQHFDAEYFEAYEQKVEAARN
;
A
#
# COMPACT_ATOMS: atom_id res chain seq x y z
N MET A 1 -21.22 36.32 9.34
CA MET A 1 -21.16 35.40 10.49
C MET A 1 -20.10 34.38 10.13
N ALA A 2 -19.07 34.20 10.93
CA ALA A 2 -18.03 33.19 10.69
C ALA A 2 -18.65 31.77 10.76
N PRO A 3 -18.33 30.87 9.86
CA PRO A 3 -18.81 29.51 9.95
C PRO A 3 -18.29 28.88 11.26
N GLY A 4 -19.18 28.21 11.98
CA GLY A 4 -18.93 27.62 13.28
C GLY A 4 -17.73 26.70 13.26
N ALA A 5 -17.00 26.68 14.36
CA ALA A 5 -15.91 25.74 14.60
C ALA A 5 -16.50 24.32 14.67
N GLY A 6 -16.60 23.68 13.50
CA GLY A 6 -16.88 22.25 13.42
C GLY A 6 -15.87 21.50 14.28
N ASN A 7 -16.31 20.49 14.99
CA ASN A 7 -15.50 19.61 15.82
C ASN A 7 -14.44 18.95 14.92
N LYS A 8 -13.26 19.56 14.81
CA LYS A 8 -12.16 18.99 14.03
C LYS A 8 -11.78 17.67 14.69
N VAL A 9 -12.17 16.58 14.07
CA VAL A 9 -11.75 15.24 14.49
C VAL A 9 -10.23 15.22 14.50
N ARG A 10 -9.66 15.00 15.68
CA ARG A 10 -8.19 14.95 15.82
C ARG A 10 -7.69 13.58 15.37
N PRO A 11 -6.57 13.53 14.62
CA PRO A 11 -5.98 12.26 14.26
C PRO A 11 -5.53 11.49 15.49
N ILE A 12 -5.67 10.18 15.47
CA ILE A 12 -5.00 9.30 16.41
C ILE A 12 -3.55 9.18 15.93
N ILE A 13 -2.62 9.61 16.78
CA ILE A 13 -1.19 9.59 16.49
C ILE A 13 -0.58 8.41 17.23
N ILE A 14 -0.05 7.46 16.46
CA ILE A 14 0.61 6.28 16.98
C ILE A 14 2.11 6.48 16.86
N GLN A 15 2.80 6.43 17.99
CA GLN A 15 4.25 6.41 18.08
C GLN A 15 4.70 5.02 18.51
N GLY A 16 5.43 4.32 17.65
CA GLY A 16 5.86 2.97 17.98
C GLY A 16 6.94 2.42 17.06
N HIS A 17 7.31 3.20 16.06
CA HIS A 17 8.44 2.92 15.20
C HIS A 17 9.54 3.98 15.40
N GLU A 18 10.78 3.51 15.47
CA GLU A 18 11.97 4.39 15.62
C GLU A 18 12.51 4.85 14.26
N ARG A 19 12.04 4.24 13.18
CA ARG A 19 12.50 4.44 11.81
C ARG A 19 11.30 4.72 10.87
N PRO A 20 11.57 5.26 9.68
CA PRO A 20 10.53 5.50 8.67
C PRO A 20 9.61 4.32 8.41
N LEU A 21 8.31 4.60 8.34
CA LEU A 21 7.30 3.63 7.91
C LEU A 21 7.56 3.23 6.46
N THR A 22 7.33 1.95 6.16
CA THR A 22 7.44 1.39 4.82
C THR A 22 6.07 0.96 4.28
N MET A 23 5.22 0.41 5.14
CA MET A 23 3.88 -0.01 4.74
C MET A 23 2.91 0.01 5.92
N VAL A 24 1.65 0.27 5.63
CA VAL A 24 0.50 0.10 6.53
C VAL A 24 -0.54 -0.77 5.85
N LYS A 25 -1.19 -1.65 6.59
CA LYS A 25 -2.20 -2.58 6.08
C LYS A 25 -3.27 -2.83 7.12
N TYR A 26 -4.52 -2.67 6.73
CA TYR A 26 -5.66 -3.13 7.54
C TYR A 26 -5.95 -4.61 7.28
N ASN A 27 -6.50 -5.29 8.27
CA ASN A 27 -7.17 -6.56 8.02
C ASN A 27 -8.50 -6.32 7.31
N ARG A 28 -9.19 -7.41 6.97
CA ARG A 28 -10.44 -7.35 6.20
C ARG A 28 -11.58 -6.65 6.94
N GLU A 29 -11.71 -6.86 8.23
CA GLU A 29 -12.75 -6.25 9.07
C GLU A 29 -12.47 -4.77 9.36
N GLY A 30 -11.20 -4.34 9.28
CA GLY A 30 -10.78 -2.98 9.54
C GLY A 30 -10.61 -2.63 11.03
N ASP A 31 -10.62 -3.63 11.90
CA ASP A 31 -10.41 -3.49 13.34
C ASP A 31 -8.93 -3.57 13.74
N LEU A 32 -8.10 -4.21 12.90
CA LEU A 32 -6.67 -4.37 13.10
C LEU A 32 -5.87 -3.59 12.05
N LEU A 33 -4.80 -2.96 12.52
CA LEU A 33 -3.84 -2.24 11.68
C LEU A 33 -2.45 -2.84 11.87
N PHE A 34 -1.86 -3.29 10.77
CA PHE A 34 -0.48 -3.79 10.71
C PHE A 34 0.42 -2.71 10.13
N THR A 35 1.55 -2.49 10.75
CA THR A 35 2.54 -1.50 10.31
C THR A 35 3.92 -2.11 10.26
N CYS A 36 4.70 -1.72 9.28
CA CYS A 36 6.11 -2.07 9.22
C CYS A 36 6.96 -0.83 8.87
N ALA A 37 8.21 -0.90 9.28
CA ALA A 37 9.15 0.19 9.17
C ALA A 37 10.57 -0.33 8.92
N LYS A 38 11.50 0.60 8.76
CA LYS A 38 12.93 0.28 8.63
C LYS A 38 13.57 -0.15 9.96
N ASP A 39 12.81 -0.30 11.05
CA ASP A 39 13.26 -0.70 12.40
C ASP A 39 13.23 -2.21 12.69
N HIS A 40 12.99 -3.04 11.68
CA HIS A 40 12.98 -4.50 11.72
C HIS A 40 11.78 -5.15 12.41
N THR A 41 10.87 -4.38 13.02
CA THR A 41 9.83 -4.89 13.92
C THR A 41 8.44 -4.51 13.42
N PRO A 42 7.73 -5.38 12.69
CA PRO A 42 6.32 -5.16 12.40
C PRO A 42 5.49 -5.07 13.67
N CYS A 43 4.50 -4.20 13.68
CA CYS A 43 3.64 -3.95 14.81
C CYS A 43 2.16 -4.16 14.46
N LEU A 44 1.38 -4.55 15.46
CA LEU A 44 -0.05 -4.73 15.40
C LEU A 44 -0.75 -3.79 16.38
N TRP A 45 -1.80 -3.13 15.89
CA TRP A 45 -2.56 -2.11 16.61
C TRP A 45 -4.06 -2.32 16.46
N TYR A 46 -4.84 -1.89 17.45
CA TYR A 46 -6.26 -1.66 17.25
C TYR A 46 -6.47 -0.42 16.38
N ALA A 47 -7.22 -0.58 15.28
CA ALA A 47 -7.44 0.51 14.34
C ALA A 47 -8.35 1.61 14.89
N GLU A 48 -9.21 1.29 15.87
CA GLU A 48 -10.17 2.23 16.45
C GLU A 48 -9.50 3.25 17.37
N ASN A 49 -8.55 2.82 18.20
CA ASN A 49 -7.95 3.66 19.24
C ASN A 49 -6.44 3.82 19.13
N GLY A 50 -5.77 3.07 18.24
CA GLY A 50 -4.32 3.09 18.07
C GLY A 50 -3.55 2.41 19.20
N GLU A 51 -4.21 1.62 20.06
CA GLU A 51 -3.55 0.87 21.12
C GLU A 51 -2.75 -0.30 20.53
N ARG A 52 -1.52 -0.49 21.05
CA ARG A 52 -0.62 -1.54 20.58
C ARG A 52 -1.03 -2.89 21.13
N ILE A 53 -1.24 -3.85 20.24
CA ILE A 53 -1.54 -5.25 20.61
C ILE A 53 -0.24 -6.05 20.75
N GLY A 54 0.68 -5.91 19.79
CA GLY A 54 1.91 -6.69 19.82
C GLY A 54 2.91 -6.32 18.72
N THR A 55 4.00 -7.07 18.71
CA THR A 55 5.11 -6.94 17.75
C THR A 55 5.59 -8.30 17.28
N TYR A 56 6.11 -8.33 16.06
CA TYR A 56 6.65 -9.53 15.43
C TYR A 56 8.18 -9.41 15.34
N SER A 57 8.88 -9.97 16.34
CA SER A 57 10.33 -9.85 16.44
C SER A 57 11.04 -11.04 15.80
N GLY A 58 12.04 -10.78 14.96
CA GLY A 58 12.86 -11.84 14.34
C GLY A 58 13.41 -11.51 12.94
N HIS A 59 13.07 -10.36 12.36
CA HIS A 59 13.80 -9.84 11.21
C HIS A 59 15.06 -9.09 11.64
N CYS A 60 16.13 -9.20 10.82
CA CYS A 60 17.40 -8.51 11.05
C CYS A 60 17.61 -7.35 10.08
N GLY A 61 16.69 -7.08 9.19
CA GLY A 61 16.72 -6.00 8.20
C GLY A 61 15.40 -5.26 8.13
N ALA A 62 15.41 -4.09 7.49
CA ALA A 62 14.20 -3.29 7.28
C ALA A 62 13.05 -4.14 6.72
N VAL A 63 11.88 -4.03 7.32
CA VAL A 63 10.68 -4.72 6.81
C VAL A 63 10.01 -3.81 5.79
N TRP A 64 9.88 -4.30 4.56
CA TRP A 64 9.37 -3.51 3.45
C TRP A 64 7.88 -3.70 3.21
N ALA A 65 7.38 -4.89 3.49
CA ALA A 65 6.00 -5.23 3.20
C ALA A 65 5.40 -6.14 4.26
N VAL A 66 4.11 -6.01 4.40
CA VAL A 66 3.27 -6.79 5.30
C VAL A 66 1.96 -7.11 4.59
N ASP A 67 1.47 -8.33 4.74
CA ASP A 67 0.12 -8.71 4.33
C ASP A 67 -0.48 -9.69 5.32
N VAL A 68 -1.79 -9.58 5.52
CA VAL A 68 -2.56 -10.40 6.45
C VAL A 68 -3.52 -11.28 5.66
N ASN A 69 -3.68 -12.53 6.08
CA ASN A 69 -4.58 -13.46 5.43
C ASN A 69 -6.06 -13.11 5.66
N PHE A 70 -6.93 -13.75 4.90
CA PHE A 70 -8.37 -13.46 4.91
C PHE A 70 -9.02 -13.57 6.29
N SER A 71 -8.60 -14.55 7.11
CA SER A 71 -9.13 -14.81 8.46
C SER A 71 -8.43 -14.02 9.57
N SER A 72 -7.49 -13.12 9.23
CA SER A 72 -6.70 -12.33 10.18
C SER A 72 -5.91 -13.16 11.21
N THR A 73 -5.58 -14.40 10.85
CA THR A 73 -4.85 -15.34 11.74
C THR A 73 -3.37 -15.48 11.40
N ARG A 74 -2.99 -15.14 10.17
CA ARG A 74 -1.62 -15.27 9.65
C ARG A 74 -1.14 -13.97 9.03
N LEU A 75 0.12 -13.66 9.27
CA LEU A 75 0.78 -12.48 8.75
C LEU A 75 1.99 -12.90 7.92
N LEU A 76 2.14 -12.31 6.73
CA LEU A 76 3.36 -12.39 5.92
C LEU A 76 4.14 -11.09 6.04
N THR A 77 5.47 -11.21 6.11
CA THR A 77 6.37 -10.05 6.10
C THR A 77 7.52 -10.28 5.14
N GLY A 78 7.90 -9.23 4.41
CA GLY A 78 9.06 -9.23 3.51
C GLY A 78 10.12 -8.24 3.97
N SER A 79 11.39 -8.66 4.01
CA SER A 79 12.45 -7.87 4.62
C SER A 79 13.71 -7.77 3.76
N ALA A 80 14.49 -6.73 4.08
CA ALA A 80 15.84 -6.51 3.56
C ALA A 80 16.86 -7.56 4.02
N ASP A 81 16.52 -8.40 5.01
CA ASP A 81 17.35 -9.54 5.43
C ASP A 81 17.27 -10.75 4.48
N ASN A 82 16.70 -10.54 3.29
CA ASN A 82 16.50 -11.55 2.27
C ASN A 82 15.57 -12.69 2.72
N SER A 83 14.62 -12.39 3.59
CA SER A 83 13.65 -13.38 4.03
C SER A 83 12.21 -12.90 3.93
N CYS A 84 11.32 -13.85 3.68
CA CYS A 84 9.90 -13.75 3.92
C CYS A 84 9.55 -14.64 5.12
N LYS A 85 8.75 -14.12 6.05
CA LYS A 85 8.34 -14.86 7.24
C LYS A 85 6.82 -14.90 7.35
N LEU A 86 6.35 -16.07 7.81
CA LEU A 86 4.95 -16.30 8.19
C LEU A 86 4.83 -16.30 9.70
N TRP A 87 3.90 -15.57 10.22
CA TRP A 87 3.67 -15.41 11.67
C TRP A 87 2.24 -15.82 12.04
N ASP A 88 2.09 -16.31 13.25
CA ASP A 88 0.79 -16.38 13.88
C ASP A 88 0.42 -14.99 14.44
N VAL A 89 -0.73 -14.45 14.04
CA VAL A 89 -1.14 -13.10 14.41
C VAL A 89 -1.40 -13.00 15.90
N LYS A 90 -1.97 -14.04 16.51
CA LYS A 90 -2.37 -14.03 17.92
C LYS A 90 -1.18 -14.19 18.87
N THR A 91 -0.24 -15.10 18.56
CA THR A 91 0.89 -15.41 19.44
C THR A 91 2.12 -14.57 19.12
N GLY A 92 2.25 -14.04 17.90
CA GLY A 92 3.45 -13.36 17.42
C GLY A 92 4.60 -14.30 17.07
N GLU A 93 4.37 -15.62 17.08
CA GLU A 93 5.39 -16.62 16.77
C GLU A 93 5.66 -16.71 15.27
N CYS A 94 6.94 -16.83 14.91
CA CYS A 94 7.36 -17.11 13.54
C CYS A 94 7.14 -18.59 13.23
N LEU A 95 6.21 -18.88 12.33
CA LEU A 95 5.85 -20.25 11.96
C LEU A 95 6.76 -20.82 10.87
N GLN A 96 7.14 -19.99 9.90
CA GLN A 96 7.96 -20.38 8.76
C GLN A 96 8.80 -19.22 8.25
N THR A 97 9.98 -19.54 7.69
CA THR A 97 10.88 -18.55 7.07
C THR A 97 11.36 -19.08 5.73
N TRP A 98 11.08 -18.32 4.65
CA TRP A 98 11.65 -18.57 3.31
C TRP A 98 12.81 -17.62 3.08
N LYS A 99 13.97 -18.20 2.78
CA LYS A 99 15.18 -17.43 2.45
C LYS A 99 15.27 -17.21 0.95
N HIS A 100 15.66 -16.00 0.57
CA HIS A 100 15.81 -15.57 -0.81
C HIS A 100 17.24 -15.11 -1.11
N THR A 101 17.54 -14.93 -2.38
CA THR A 101 18.86 -14.44 -2.86
C THR A 101 18.98 -12.92 -2.81
N ALA A 102 17.86 -12.21 -2.63
CA ALA A 102 17.79 -10.75 -2.60
C ALA A 102 16.71 -10.26 -1.62
N PRO A 103 16.71 -8.99 -1.22
CA PRO A 103 15.68 -8.41 -0.38
C PRO A 103 14.27 -8.61 -0.91
N VAL A 104 13.32 -8.90 0.00
CA VAL A 104 11.90 -9.06 -0.32
C VAL A 104 11.20 -7.72 -0.18
N ARG A 105 10.72 -7.17 -1.30
CA ARG A 105 10.09 -5.84 -1.38
C ARG A 105 8.59 -5.85 -1.20
N SER A 106 7.94 -6.92 -1.64
CA SER A 106 6.49 -7.05 -1.51
C SER A 106 6.14 -8.50 -1.21
N VAL A 107 5.06 -8.67 -0.46
CA VAL A 107 4.43 -9.97 -0.16
C VAL A 107 2.92 -9.82 -0.30
N GLY A 108 2.22 -10.91 -0.59
CA GLY A 108 0.76 -10.87 -0.68
C GLY A 108 0.16 -12.25 -0.63
N PHE A 109 -0.88 -12.45 0.19
CA PHE A 109 -1.70 -13.65 0.18
C PHE A 109 -2.62 -13.68 -1.04
N ALA A 110 -2.77 -14.84 -1.63
CA ALA A 110 -3.83 -15.09 -2.60
C ALA A 110 -5.17 -15.22 -1.90
N LEU A 111 -6.26 -14.92 -2.59
CA LEU A 111 -7.61 -15.17 -2.09
C LEU A 111 -7.77 -16.66 -1.80
N GLY A 112 -8.21 -17.01 -0.58
CA GLY A 112 -8.37 -18.38 -0.11
C GLY A 112 -7.11 -18.96 0.55
N ASP A 113 -6.05 -18.15 0.73
CA ASP A 113 -4.88 -18.45 1.56
C ASP A 113 -4.09 -19.72 1.16
N LYS A 114 -4.26 -20.22 -0.08
CA LYS A 114 -3.56 -21.40 -0.59
C LYS A 114 -2.25 -21.08 -1.27
N GLN A 115 -2.04 -19.83 -1.62
CA GLN A 115 -0.83 -19.34 -2.26
C GLN A 115 -0.46 -17.97 -1.69
N PHE A 116 0.80 -17.63 -1.87
CA PHE A 116 1.28 -16.26 -1.62
C PHE A 116 2.34 -15.88 -2.64
N LEU A 117 2.58 -14.59 -2.79
CA LEU A 117 3.64 -14.07 -3.63
C LEU A 117 4.73 -13.41 -2.80
N THR A 118 5.94 -13.43 -3.32
CA THR A 118 7.08 -12.63 -2.85
C THR A 118 7.74 -11.94 -4.02
N VAL A 119 8.17 -10.71 -3.83
CA VAL A 119 8.84 -9.89 -4.85
C VAL A 119 10.25 -9.60 -4.41
N LEU A 120 11.22 -10.01 -5.22
CA LEU A 120 12.62 -9.75 -4.95
C LEU A 120 13.11 -8.47 -5.62
N ASP A 121 14.02 -7.80 -4.92
CA ASP A 121 14.76 -6.66 -5.45
C ASP A 121 15.77 -7.10 -6.54
N ASN A 122 16.15 -6.14 -7.40
CA ASN A 122 17.16 -6.33 -8.44
C ASN A 122 18.60 -6.00 -7.96
N LEU A 123 18.86 -6.09 -6.66
CA LEU A 123 20.17 -5.82 -6.08
C LEU A 123 21.18 -6.96 -6.30
N MET A 124 22.46 -6.63 -6.26
CA MET A 124 23.59 -7.59 -6.34
C MET A 124 23.58 -8.45 -7.61
N GLY A 125 23.14 -7.90 -8.74
CA GLY A 125 23.10 -8.62 -10.02
C GLY A 125 21.88 -9.55 -10.18
N ASN A 126 20.97 -9.55 -9.20
CA ASN A 126 19.69 -10.24 -9.34
C ASN A 126 18.76 -9.44 -10.26
N VAL A 127 17.89 -10.17 -10.95
CA VAL A 127 16.77 -9.56 -11.71
C VAL A 127 15.56 -9.52 -10.81
N ALA A 128 14.80 -8.40 -10.85
CA ALA A 128 13.53 -8.30 -10.14
C ALA A 128 12.65 -9.50 -10.51
N THR A 129 12.32 -10.32 -9.52
CA THR A 129 11.62 -11.58 -9.73
C THR A 129 10.43 -11.67 -8.79
N ILE A 130 9.28 -12.05 -9.33
CA ILE A 130 8.09 -12.36 -8.55
C ILE A 130 7.99 -13.87 -8.45
N PHE A 131 7.92 -14.38 -7.23
CA PHE A 131 7.70 -15.80 -6.97
C PHE A 131 6.28 -16.04 -6.47
N VAL A 132 5.70 -17.13 -6.92
CA VAL A 132 4.44 -17.67 -6.39
C VAL A 132 4.76 -18.94 -5.63
N TRP A 133 4.24 -19.07 -4.44
CA TRP A 133 4.44 -20.16 -3.51
C TRP A 133 3.10 -20.81 -3.18
N ASP A 134 3.07 -22.11 -3.08
CA ASP A 134 1.95 -22.82 -2.45
C ASP A 134 2.06 -22.71 -0.93
N LEU A 135 0.94 -22.69 -0.25
CA LEU A 135 0.84 -22.56 1.20
C LEU A 135 -0.21 -23.51 1.74
N ASP A 136 0.18 -24.33 2.70
CA ASP A 136 -0.72 -25.18 3.46
C ASP A 136 -0.82 -24.68 4.91
N LEU A 137 -1.80 -23.85 5.18
CA LEU A 137 -2.04 -23.32 6.55
C LEU A 137 -2.51 -24.40 7.54
N GLY A 138 -3.01 -25.53 7.07
CA GLY A 138 -3.39 -26.67 7.91
C GLY A 138 -2.20 -27.47 8.41
N ASN A 139 -1.14 -27.53 7.58
CA ASN A 139 0.12 -28.16 7.95
C ASN A 139 1.31 -27.44 7.29
N ILE A 140 1.80 -26.41 7.99
CA ILE A 140 2.88 -25.54 7.49
C ILE A 140 4.15 -26.34 7.16
N ALA A 141 4.41 -27.43 7.86
CA ALA A 141 5.56 -28.30 7.58
C ALA A 141 5.50 -28.97 6.17
N ASN A 142 4.31 -29.06 5.57
CA ASN A 142 4.12 -29.58 4.22
C ASN A 142 4.23 -28.48 3.14
N THR A 143 4.37 -27.23 3.53
CA THR A 143 4.54 -26.13 2.57
C THR A 143 5.88 -26.30 1.84
N PRO A 144 5.88 -26.33 0.48
CA PRO A 144 7.11 -26.51 -0.28
C PRO A 144 8.09 -25.35 -0.06
N ASP A 145 9.39 -25.70 0.06
CA ASP A 145 10.48 -24.70 0.14
C ASP A 145 10.92 -24.18 -1.25
N CYS A 146 10.19 -24.51 -2.29
CA CYS A 146 10.45 -24.03 -3.64
C CYS A 146 9.23 -23.33 -4.22
N PRO A 147 9.43 -22.22 -4.97
CA PRO A 147 8.34 -21.51 -5.62
C PRO A 147 7.73 -22.36 -6.75
N VAL A 148 6.43 -22.26 -6.92
CA VAL A 148 5.70 -22.90 -8.04
C VAL A 148 6.08 -22.22 -9.36
N HIS A 149 6.12 -20.90 -9.35
CA HIS A 149 6.48 -20.10 -10.52
C HIS A 149 7.43 -18.96 -10.15
N SER A 150 8.28 -18.60 -11.11
CA SER A 150 9.16 -17.44 -11.06
C SER A 150 8.91 -16.56 -12.29
N MET A 151 8.43 -15.35 -12.08
CA MET A 151 8.10 -14.40 -13.14
C MET A 151 9.19 -13.33 -13.22
N LYS A 152 9.82 -13.22 -14.37
CA LYS A 152 10.90 -12.28 -14.67
C LYS A 152 10.55 -11.48 -15.90
N GLY A 153 10.91 -10.20 -15.92
CA GLY A 153 10.66 -9.35 -17.09
C GLY A 153 10.85 -7.87 -16.82
N HIS A 154 10.63 -7.41 -15.56
CA HIS A 154 10.95 -6.03 -15.22
C HIS A 154 12.45 -5.76 -15.34
N THR A 155 12.79 -4.62 -15.95
CA THR A 155 14.17 -4.16 -16.10
C THR A 155 14.64 -3.30 -14.94
N GLY A 156 13.69 -2.70 -14.20
CA GLY A 156 13.90 -1.96 -12.97
C GLY A 156 13.53 -2.79 -11.75
N LYS A 157 13.71 -2.18 -10.59
CA LYS A 157 13.25 -2.71 -9.31
C LYS A 157 11.72 -2.80 -9.31
N CYS A 158 11.17 -3.92 -8.87
CA CYS A 158 9.75 -4.05 -8.65
C CYS A 158 9.39 -3.46 -7.27
N SER A 159 8.57 -2.43 -7.27
CA SER A 159 8.15 -1.73 -6.04
C SER A 159 7.11 -2.52 -5.27
N LYS A 160 6.10 -3.06 -5.96
CA LYS A 160 5.01 -3.81 -5.36
C LYS A 160 4.37 -4.76 -6.36
N ALA A 161 3.87 -5.89 -5.86
CA ALA A 161 2.98 -6.76 -6.63
C ALA A 161 1.78 -7.18 -5.79
N LEU A 162 0.65 -7.36 -6.47
CA LEU A 162 -0.65 -7.68 -5.88
C LEU A 162 -1.34 -8.77 -6.66
N TRP A 163 -2.07 -9.62 -5.98
CA TRP A 163 -3.04 -10.52 -6.59
C TRP A 163 -4.20 -9.73 -7.17
N GLY A 164 -4.53 -10.02 -8.42
CA GLY A 164 -5.70 -9.45 -9.09
C GLY A 164 -6.99 -10.22 -8.77
N PRO A 165 -8.10 -9.83 -9.43
CA PRO A 165 -9.41 -10.42 -9.18
C PRO A 165 -9.39 -11.95 -9.27
N LEU A 166 -9.99 -12.62 -8.28
CA LEU A 166 -10.16 -14.09 -8.22
C LEU A 166 -8.86 -14.90 -8.40
N ASN A 167 -7.70 -14.30 -8.11
CA ASN A 167 -6.37 -14.89 -8.35
C ASN A 167 -6.10 -15.26 -9.83
N GLU A 168 -6.80 -14.66 -10.78
CA GLU A 168 -6.59 -14.94 -12.21
C GLU A 168 -5.37 -14.24 -12.79
N THR A 169 -4.88 -13.22 -12.10
CA THR A 169 -3.75 -12.41 -12.52
C THR A 169 -2.93 -11.92 -11.32
N ILE A 170 -1.69 -11.54 -11.58
CA ILE A 170 -0.85 -10.78 -10.64
C ILE A 170 -0.46 -9.49 -11.34
N PHE A 171 -0.58 -8.37 -10.65
CA PHE A 171 -0.17 -7.05 -11.10
C PHE A 171 1.10 -6.63 -10.40
N SER A 172 2.06 -6.12 -11.14
CA SER A 172 3.31 -5.62 -10.56
C SER A 172 3.68 -4.26 -11.11
N ALA A 173 4.12 -3.37 -10.24
CA ALA A 173 4.60 -2.04 -10.56
C ALA A 173 6.12 -1.96 -10.36
N SER A 174 6.80 -1.18 -11.20
CA SER A 174 8.26 -1.14 -11.20
C SER A 174 8.83 0.26 -11.45
N ASP A 175 10.10 0.39 -11.06
CA ASP A 175 10.94 1.54 -11.35
C ASP A 175 11.20 1.70 -12.87
N ASP A 176 10.95 0.65 -13.68
CA ASP A 176 11.00 0.72 -15.15
C ASP A 176 9.83 1.44 -15.80
N THR A 177 9.00 2.09 -14.99
CA THR A 177 7.82 2.89 -15.40
C THR A 177 6.65 2.08 -15.95
N THR A 178 6.70 0.75 -15.86
CA THR A 178 5.66 -0.15 -16.35
C THR A 178 4.88 -0.83 -15.24
N VAL A 179 3.61 -1.12 -15.52
CA VAL A 179 2.84 -2.11 -14.76
C VAL A 179 2.71 -3.35 -15.63
N ARG A 180 3.04 -4.52 -15.08
CA ARG A 180 2.91 -5.80 -15.77
C ARG A 180 1.86 -6.67 -15.14
N VAL A 181 1.18 -7.41 -16.01
CA VAL A 181 0.13 -8.36 -15.61
C VAL A 181 0.60 -9.76 -15.98
N TRP A 182 0.53 -10.66 -15.00
CA TRP A 182 1.05 -12.02 -15.10
C TRP A 182 -0.05 -13.04 -14.88
N ASP A 183 0.13 -14.21 -15.48
CA ASP A 183 -0.69 -15.39 -15.21
C ASP A 183 -0.05 -16.20 -14.07
N PRO A 184 -0.68 -16.32 -12.90
CA PRO A 184 -0.12 -17.08 -11.79
C PRO A 184 -0.08 -18.58 -12.03
N LYS A 185 -0.88 -19.11 -12.98
CA LYS A 185 -0.93 -20.55 -13.30
C LYS A 185 0.20 -21.00 -14.23
N THR A 186 0.62 -20.11 -15.12
CA THR A 186 1.66 -20.43 -16.11
C THR A 186 2.98 -19.72 -15.83
N GLY A 187 2.97 -18.69 -14.98
CA GLY A 187 4.13 -17.84 -14.72
C GLY A 187 4.48 -16.89 -15.89
N THR A 188 3.61 -16.75 -16.90
CA THR A 188 3.87 -15.95 -18.09
C THR A 188 3.26 -14.57 -18.00
N GLN A 189 3.89 -13.61 -18.69
CA GLN A 189 3.36 -12.25 -18.79
C GLN A 189 2.18 -12.21 -19.75
N LYS A 190 1.03 -11.68 -19.28
CA LYS A 190 -0.19 -11.49 -20.08
C LYS A 190 -0.23 -10.14 -20.79
N ALA A 191 0.16 -9.07 -20.07
CA ALA A 191 0.08 -7.71 -20.60
C ALA A 191 1.12 -6.80 -19.94
N VAL A 192 1.35 -5.65 -20.59
CA VAL A 192 2.16 -4.54 -20.06
C VAL A 192 1.39 -3.24 -20.27
N VAL A 193 1.35 -2.44 -19.23
CA VAL A 193 0.86 -1.06 -19.26
C VAL A 193 2.08 -0.15 -19.24
N GLU A 194 2.36 0.51 -20.35
CA GLU A 194 3.56 1.33 -20.56
C GLU A 194 3.21 2.67 -21.20
N GLY A 195 4.15 3.62 -21.19
CA GLY A 195 3.98 4.92 -21.84
C GLY A 195 3.18 5.94 -21.03
N HIS A 196 2.59 5.54 -19.89
CA HIS A 196 1.85 6.45 -19.04
C HIS A 196 2.78 7.18 -18.06
N HIS A 197 3.59 6.48 -17.28
CA HIS A 197 4.51 7.08 -16.32
C HIS A 197 5.86 7.46 -16.95
N LYS A 198 6.41 8.61 -16.51
CA LYS A 198 7.73 9.12 -16.94
C LYS A 198 8.85 8.84 -15.95
N LYS A 199 8.50 8.46 -14.72
CA LYS A 199 9.42 8.09 -13.66
C LYS A 199 8.91 6.83 -12.96
N LEU A 200 9.70 6.31 -12.04
CA LEU A 200 9.42 5.09 -11.28
C LEU A 200 8.02 5.12 -10.64
N ILE A 201 7.36 3.97 -10.68
CA ILE A 201 6.07 3.76 -10.02
C ILE A 201 6.36 3.31 -8.59
N THR A 202 5.85 4.05 -7.63
CA THR A 202 6.13 3.85 -6.21
C THR A 202 5.16 2.88 -5.54
N ASP A 203 3.88 2.93 -5.93
CA ASP A 203 2.83 2.10 -5.35
C ASP A 203 1.77 1.73 -6.39
N ILE A 204 1.09 0.62 -6.14
CA ILE A 204 -0.10 0.16 -6.85
C ILE A 204 -1.10 -0.36 -5.82
N GLN A 205 -2.36 0.05 -5.92
CA GLN A 205 -3.44 -0.43 -5.06
C GLN A 205 -4.71 -0.64 -5.87
N PHE A 206 -5.47 -1.69 -5.52
CA PHE A 206 -6.79 -1.91 -6.07
C PHE A 206 -7.86 -1.16 -5.30
N ALA A 207 -8.95 -0.79 -5.98
CA ALA A 207 -10.22 -0.50 -5.33
C ALA A 207 -10.72 -1.75 -4.60
N TRP A 208 -11.59 -1.58 -3.63
CA TRP A 208 -12.12 -2.69 -2.83
C TRP A 208 -12.80 -3.78 -3.68
N ASP A 209 -13.51 -3.37 -4.72
CA ASP A 209 -14.20 -4.26 -5.67
C ASP A 209 -13.28 -4.81 -6.78
N MET A 210 -12.00 -4.43 -6.77
CA MET A 210 -10.98 -4.79 -7.76
C MET A 210 -11.33 -4.42 -9.21
N THR A 211 -12.33 -3.57 -9.44
CA THR A 211 -12.68 -3.09 -10.80
C THR A 211 -11.69 -2.04 -11.31
N LEU A 212 -11.11 -1.30 -10.38
CA LEU A 212 -10.15 -0.23 -10.65
C LEU A 212 -8.85 -0.48 -9.89
N PHE A 213 -7.75 0.04 -10.43
CA PHE A 213 -6.51 0.17 -9.69
C PHE A 213 -5.88 1.54 -9.90
N VAL A 214 -5.17 1.99 -8.90
CA VAL A 214 -4.45 3.26 -8.91
C VAL A 214 -2.95 3.01 -8.85
N THR A 215 -2.20 3.81 -9.59
CA THR A 215 -0.74 3.84 -9.54
C THR A 215 -0.27 5.21 -9.11
N SER A 216 0.74 5.25 -8.25
CA SER A 216 1.46 6.46 -7.86
C SER A 216 2.88 6.46 -8.39
N SER A 217 3.40 7.63 -8.74
CA SER A 217 4.73 7.74 -9.32
C SER A 217 5.49 9.00 -8.84
N LYS A 218 6.80 8.92 -8.92
CA LYS A 218 7.69 10.08 -8.72
C LYS A 218 7.60 11.12 -9.85
N ASP A 219 6.81 10.87 -10.89
CA ASP A 219 6.51 11.84 -11.95
C ASP A 219 5.45 12.88 -11.55
N THR A 220 4.98 12.86 -10.29
CA THR A 220 3.94 13.72 -9.72
C THR A 220 2.52 13.41 -10.19
N TYR A 221 2.32 12.26 -10.84
CA TYR A 221 1.00 11.85 -11.31
C TYR A 221 0.51 10.61 -10.57
N ILE A 222 -0.80 10.61 -10.32
CA ILE A 222 -1.59 9.44 -9.95
C ILE A 222 -2.41 9.09 -11.17
N ARG A 223 -2.49 7.80 -11.49
CA ARG A 223 -3.30 7.32 -12.61
C ARG A 223 -4.24 6.24 -12.18
N LEU A 224 -5.46 6.38 -12.62
CA LEU A 224 -6.55 5.44 -12.38
C LEU A 224 -6.79 4.62 -13.64
N PHE A 225 -6.80 3.31 -13.49
CA PHE A 225 -6.97 2.35 -14.57
C PHE A 225 -8.14 1.42 -14.31
N GLU A 226 -8.80 0.99 -15.38
CA GLU A 226 -9.73 -0.13 -15.32
C GLU A 226 -8.95 -1.45 -15.31
N THR A 227 -9.28 -2.33 -14.34
CA THR A 227 -8.53 -3.58 -14.15
C THR A 227 -8.66 -4.55 -15.32
N LYS A 228 -9.84 -4.65 -15.92
CA LYS A 228 -10.15 -5.62 -16.98
C LYS A 228 -9.52 -5.23 -18.32
N THR A 229 -9.63 -3.98 -18.71
CA THR A 229 -9.17 -3.48 -20.02
C THR A 229 -7.76 -2.92 -19.98
N LEU A 230 -7.25 -2.62 -18.79
CA LEU A 230 -5.97 -1.94 -18.55
C LEU A 230 -5.91 -0.54 -19.14
N THR A 231 -7.06 0.05 -19.45
CA THR A 231 -7.15 1.41 -19.99
C THR A 231 -7.03 2.43 -18.87
N MET A 232 -6.24 3.48 -19.13
CA MET A 232 -6.19 4.63 -18.24
C MET A 232 -7.50 5.41 -18.35
N LEU A 233 -8.17 5.59 -17.22
CA LEU A 233 -9.42 6.33 -17.13
C LEU A 233 -9.17 7.80 -16.81
N LYS A 234 -8.31 8.06 -15.82
CA LYS A 234 -8.04 9.41 -15.33
C LYS A 234 -6.61 9.55 -14.82
N GLU A 235 -6.13 10.78 -14.82
CA GLU A 235 -4.87 11.16 -14.20
C GLU A 235 -5.04 12.43 -13.38
N PHE A 236 -4.34 12.47 -12.23
CA PHE A 236 -4.33 13.61 -11.33
C PHE A 236 -2.89 14.05 -11.12
N GLN A 237 -2.63 15.33 -11.35
CA GLN A 237 -1.33 15.93 -11.15
C GLN A 237 -1.24 16.54 -9.75
N THR A 238 -0.17 16.23 -9.05
CA THR A 238 0.16 16.81 -7.76
C THR A 238 1.36 17.75 -7.87
N GLU A 239 1.54 18.63 -6.91
CA GLU A 239 2.70 19.53 -6.88
C GLU A 239 4.02 18.79 -6.58
N ARG A 240 3.97 17.58 -6.03
CA ARG A 240 5.12 16.85 -5.49
C ARG A 240 5.13 15.38 -5.87
N PRO A 241 6.31 14.74 -5.83
CA PRO A 241 6.41 13.29 -6.03
C PRO A 241 5.54 12.53 -5.03
N ILE A 242 4.86 11.49 -5.52
CA ILE A 242 3.93 10.69 -4.75
C ILE A 242 4.61 9.37 -4.37
N ASN A 243 4.37 8.91 -3.14
CA ASN A 243 4.87 7.63 -2.66
C ASN A 243 3.77 6.56 -2.62
N SER A 244 2.55 6.94 -2.26
CA SER A 244 1.43 6.01 -2.17
C SER A 244 0.12 6.70 -2.50
N ALA A 245 -0.83 5.95 -3.06
CA ALA A 245 -2.18 6.39 -3.33
C ALA A 245 -3.17 5.26 -3.05
N ALA A 246 -4.37 5.60 -2.57
CA ALA A 246 -5.41 4.64 -2.26
C ALA A 246 -6.79 5.13 -2.70
N ILE A 247 -7.67 4.20 -3.05
CA ILE A 247 -9.04 4.46 -3.47
C ILE A 247 -9.99 4.17 -2.31
N SER A 248 -10.97 5.04 -2.11
CA SER A 248 -12.03 4.81 -1.12
C SER A 248 -12.79 3.51 -1.41
N PRO A 249 -13.07 2.68 -0.40
CA PRO A 249 -13.86 1.47 -0.58
C PRO A 249 -15.36 1.75 -0.75
N LEU A 250 -15.80 2.99 -0.49
CA LEU A 250 -17.21 3.36 -0.55
C LEU A 250 -17.57 3.92 -1.92
N ALA A 251 -18.53 3.27 -2.59
CA ALA A 251 -19.08 3.78 -3.85
C ALA A 251 -19.82 5.12 -3.68
N SER A 252 -20.35 5.40 -2.49
CA SER A 252 -20.97 6.68 -2.13
C SER A 252 -19.98 7.81 -1.90
N CYS A 253 -18.68 7.52 -1.83
CA CYS A 253 -17.62 8.50 -1.65
C CYS A 253 -16.47 8.12 -2.57
N PRO A 254 -16.56 8.40 -3.89
CA PRO A 254 -15.59 7.98 -4.88
C PRO A 254 -14.33 8.85 -4.82
N TYR A 255 -13.67 8.80 -3.69
CA TYR A 255 -12.51 9.62 -3.41
C TYR A 255 -11.23 8.82 -3.51
N LEU A 256 -10.18 9.51 -3.88
CA LEU A 256 -8.83 9.02 -3.97
C LEU A 256 -7.95 9.85 -3.03
N ILE A 257 -7.12 9.20 -2.25
CA ILE A 257 -6.10 9.87 -1.44
C ILE A 257 -4.72 9.57 -1.98
N CYS A 258 -3.84 10.53 -1.86
CA CYS A 258 -2.44 10.34 -2.14
C CYS A 258 -1.55 11.08 -1.16
N GLY A 259 -0.37 10.54 -0.95
CA GLY A 259 0.65 11.13 -0.11
C GLY A 259 2.04 10.89 -0.67
N GLY A 260 2.92 11.80 -0.35
CA GLY A 260 4.28 11.74 -0.79
C GLY A 260 5.10 12.89 -0.19
N GLY A 261 5.98 13.42 -0.95
CA GLY A 261 6.84 14.53 -0.58
C GLY A 261 8.21 14.38 -1.21
N GLN A 262 9.00 15.41 -1.08
CA GLN A 262 10.37 15.42 -1.55
C GLN A 262 11.24 14.63 -0.59
N ASP A 263 12.14 13.80 -1.11
CA ASP A 263 13.06 13.03 -0.29
C ASP A 263 13.91 13.95 0.61
N ALA A 264 14.19 13.52 1.84
CA ALA A 264 14.93 14.30 2.85
C ALA A 264 16.29 14.80 2.35
N MET A 265 16.96 14.06 1.47
CA MET A 265 18.22 14.47 0.85
C MET A 265 18.07 15.68 -0.09
N SER A 266 16.89 15.90 -0.66
CA SER A 266 16.60 17.02 -1.55
C SER A 266 16.11 18.27 -0.79
N VAL A 267 15.67 18.11 0.46
CA VAL A 267 15.15 19.21 1.30
C VAL A 267 16.28 20.12 1.80
N THR A 268 17.51 19.62 1.89
CA THR A 268 18.67 20.40 2.34
C THR A 268 19.08 21.53 1.38
N THR A 269 18.60 21.51 0.14
CA THR A 269 18.87 22.52 -0.88
C THR A 269 17.78 23.56 -1.09
N THR A 270 16.61 23.36 -0.49
CA THR A 270 15.46 24.26 -0.62
C THR A 270 14.99 24.75 0.75
N GLY A 271 14.80 26.07 0.89
CA GLY A 271 14.52 26.72 2.17
C GLY A 271 13.33 26.15 2.95
N ALA A 272 13.37 26.31 4.27
CA ALA A 272 12.49 25.77 5.30
C ALA A 272 10.96 25.98 5.13
N ARG A 273 10.50 26.70 4.11
CA ARG A 273 9.07 26.93 3.80
C ARG A 273 8.44 25.86 2.91
N GLN A 274 9.20 24.86 2.41
CA GLN A 274 8.71 23.87 1.43
C GLN A 274 8.37 22.50 2.02
N GLY A 275 8.43 22.30 3.32
CA GLY A 275 8.11 21.05 4.01
C GLY A 275 6.61 20.83 4.24
N ARG A 276 5.77 20.90 3.20
CA ARG A 276 4.39 20.46 3.31
C ARG A 276 4.31 18.97 2.95
N PHE A 277 4.01 18.16 3.95
CA PHE A 277 3.86 16.71 3.81
C PHE A 277 2.39 16.38 4.05
N GLU A 278 1.57 16.65 3.05
CA GLU A 278 0.13 16.60 3.12
C GLU A 278 -0.39 15.36 2.38
N VAL A 279 -1.50 14.85 2.85
CA VAL A 279 -2.31 13.87 2.13
C VAL A 279 -3.35 14.66 1.36
N SER A 280 -3.33 14.56 0.03
CA SER A 280 -4.29 15.22 -0.85
C SER A 280 -5.46 14.30 -1.17
N PHE A 281 -6.63 14.90 -1.31
CA PHE A 281 -7.90 14.23 -1.60
C PHE A 281 -8.42 14.68 -2.96
N TYR A 282 -8.79 13.72 -3.81
CA TYR A 282 -9.36 13.94 -5.12
C TYR A 282 -10.68 13.22 -5.26
N ASP A 283 -11.63 13.87 -5.92
CA ASP A 283 -12.85 13.24 -6.39
C ASP A 283 -12.61 12.66 -7.78
N HIS A 284 -12.60 11.33 -7.90
CA HIS A 284 -12.30 10.71 -9.18
C HIS A 284 -13.48 10.64 -10.16
N VAL A 285 -14.68 11.09 -9.75
CA VAL A 285 -15.84 11.23 -10.64
C VAL A 285 -15.90 12.62 -11.24
N PHE A 286 -15.77 13.65 -10.40
CA PHE A 286 -15.88 15.07 -10.82
C PHE A 286 -14.53 15.73 -11.19
N ASP A 287 -13.40 15.02 -11.02
CA ASP A 287 -12.04 15.50 -11.30
C ASP A 287 -11.58 16.69 -10.43
N ASP A 288 -12.16 16.84 -9.24
CA ASP A 288 -11.88 17.95 -8.33
C ASP A 288 -10.86 17.55 -7.25
N GLU A 289 -9.96 18.48 -6.90
CA GLU A 289 -9.21 18.40 -5.66
C GLU A 289 -10.11 18.89 -4.51
N LEU A 290 -10.32 18.00 -3.51
CA LEU A 290 -11.19 18.30 -2.38
C LEU A 290 -10.46 19.10 -1.28
N GLY A 291 -9.16 18.87 -1.14
CA GLY A 291 -8.33 19.50 -0.13
C GLY A 291 -7.14 18.64 0.30
N GLN A 292 -6.46 19.14 1.32
CA GLN A 292 -5.22 18.53 1.81
C GLN A 292 -5.23 18.48 3.34
N ILE A 293 -4.73 17.38 3.90
CA ILE A 293 -4.57 17.19 5.35
C ILE A 293 -3.09 17.02 5.66
N GLY A 294 -2.54 17.99 6.38
CA GLY A 294 -1.16 17.94 6.86
C GLY A 294 -1.04 17.27 8.22
N GLY A 295 0.19 16.97 8.60
CA GLY A 295 0.45 16.47 9.95
C GLY A 295 1.78 15.74 10.12
N HIS A 296 2.31 15.11 9.08
CA HIS A 296 3.64 14.50 9.11
C HIS A 296 4.75 15.54 9.06
N PHE A 297 5.87 15.25 9.74
CA PHE A 297 7.09 16.06 9.72
C PHE A 297 8.06 15.64 8.62
N GLY A 298 7.68 14.68 7.80
CA GLY A 298 8.43 14.15 6.67
C GLY A 298 7.50 13.61 5.59
N PRO A 299 8.04 13.13 4.46
CA PRO A 299 7.25 12.53 3.40
C PRO A 299 6.32 11.44 3.91
N CYS A 300 5.09 11.41 3.40
CA CYS A 300 4.18 10.30 3.61
C CYS A 300 4.63 9.15 2.70
N ASN A 301 4.98 8.00 3.30
CA ASN A 301 5.52 6.85 2.57
C ASN A 301 4.46 5.83 2.18
N CYS A 302 3.42 5.68 2.98
CA CYS A 302 2.38 4.68 2.77
C CYS A 302 1.02 5.18 3.23
N LEU A 303 -0.02 4.74 2.52
CA LEU A 303 -1.42 5.09 2.76
C LEU A 303 -2.29 3.86 2.62
N ALA A 304 -3.33 3.78 3.45
CA ALA A 304 -4.39 2.80 3.30
C ALA A 304 -5.73 3.35 3.79
N TYR A 305 -6.80 3.10 3.03
CA TYR A 305 -8.15 3.25 3.55
C TYR A 305 -8.49 2.07 4.45
N ALA A 306 -9.22 2.35 5.52
CA ALA A 306 -9.88 1.27 6.26
C ALA A 306 -10.99 0.64 5.41
N PRO A 307 -11.20 -0.67 5.46
CA PRO A 307 -12.18 -1.37 4.63
C PRO A 307 -13.62 -0.85 4.76
N HIS A 308 -13.97 -0.33 5.93
CA HIS A 308 -15.29 0.29 6.16
C HIS A 308 -15.39 1.73 5.61
N GLY A 309 -14.33 2.30 5.07
CA GLY A 309 -14.30 3.63 4.44
C GLY A 309 -14.48 4.83 5.36
N ARG A 310 -14.51 4.64 6.69
CA ARG A 310 -14.72 5.71 7.67
C ARG A 310 -13.43 6.34 8.19
N SER A 311 -12.31 5.78 7.83
CA SER A 311 -10.99 6.28 8.20
C SER A 311 -9.94 5.91 7.17
N TYR A 312 -8.81 6.58 7.23
CA TYR A 312 -7.60 6.19 6.52
C TYR A 312 -6.40 6.29 7.44
N THR A 313 -5.35 5.58 7.09
CA THR A 313 -4.08 5.63 7.81
C THR A 313 -2.96 6.08 6.91
N SER A 314 -2.12 6.95 7.42
CA SER A 314 -0.89 7.40 6.78
C SER A 314 0.33 7.06 7.64
N GLY A 315 1.41 6.62 7.00
CA GLY A 315 2.70 6.39 7.62
C GLY A 315 3.78 7.26 6.99
N GLY A 316 4.53 7.97 7.84
CA GLY A 316 5.50 8.95 7.41
C GLY A 316 6.97 8.53 7.59
N GLU A 317 7.86 9.30 6.99
CA GLU A 317 9.32 9.22 7.22
C GLU A 317 9.68 9.58 8.66
N ASP A 318 8.79 10.27 9.38
CA ASP A 318 8.90 10.67 10.77
C ASP A 318 8.72 9.53 11.78
N GLY A 319 8.40 8.30 11.31
CA GLY A 319 8.17 7.14 12.17
C GLY A 319 6.77 7.11 12.82
N TYR A 320 5.92 8.11 12.55
CA TYR A 320 4.56 8.17 13.08
C TYR A 320 3.56 7.55 12.12
N VAL A 321 2.59 6.87 12.69
CA VAL A 321 1.36 6.44 12.02
C VAL A 321 0.22 7.34 12.47
N ARG A 322 -0.60 7.79 11.53
CA ARG A 322 -1.75 8.65 11.80
C ARG A 322 -3.01 8.02 11.26
N ILE A 323 -3.97 7.78 12.15
CA ILE A 323 -5.31 7.33 11.78
C ILE A 323 -6.22 8.57 11.78
N GLN A 324 -6.81 8.86 10.65
CA GLN A 324 -7.74 9.95 10.44
C GLN A 324 -9.14 9.37 10.27
N HIS A 325 -10.07 9.73 11.16
CA HIS A 325 -11.48 9.44 11.00
C HIS A 325 -12.16 10.54 10.22
N PHE A 326 -13.05 10.17 9.31
CA PHE A 326 -13.86 11.11 8.57
C PHE A 326 -15.06 11.57 9.41
N ASP A 327 -15.44 12.82 9.26
CA ASP A 327 -16.64 13.43 9.86
C ASP A 327 -17.86 13.22 8.97
N ALA A 328 -19.03 13.67 9.44
CA ALA A 328 -20.27 13.59 8.70
C ALA A 328 -20.21 14.42 7.39
N GLU A 329 -19.53 15.56 7.43
CA GLU A 329 -19.40 16.46 6.27
C GLU A 329 -18.72 15.78 5.08
N TYR A 330 -17.76 14.88 5.35
CA TYR A 330 -17.07 14.09 4.31
C TYR A 330 -18.05 13.21 3.52
N PHE A 331 -19.02 12.59 4.20
CA PHE A 331 -19.98 11.70 3.56
C PHE A 331 -21.10 12.47 2.85
N GLU A 332 -21.53 13.60 3.41
CA GLU A 332 -22.56 14.44 2.84
C GLU A 332 -22.09 15.24 1.61
N ALA A 333 -20.81 15.57 1.53
CA ALA A 333 -20.24 16.38 0.46
C ALA A 333 -20.47 15.81 -0.93
N TYR A 334 -20.38 14.47 -1.08
CA TYR A 334 -20.63 13.82 -2.36
C TYR A 334 -22.12 13.81 -2.73
N GLU A 335 -23.01 13.55 -1.79
CA GLU A 335 -24.45 13.56 -2.02
C GLU A 335 -24.91 14.94 -2.50
N GLN A 336 -24.42 16.01 -1.86
CA GLN A 336 -24.71 17.39 -2.27
C GLN A 336 -24.21 17.70 -3.68
N LYS A 337 -23.02 17.21 -4.06
CA LYS A 337 -22.50 17.37 -5.44
C LYS A 337 -23.35 16.64 -6.47
N VAL A 338 -23.77 15.42 -6.16
CA VAL A 338 -24.63 14.62 -7.05
C VAL A 338 -25.98 15.30 -7.24
N GLU A 339 -26.58 15.83 -6.19
CA GLU A 339 -27.82 16.59 -6.26
C GLU A 339 -27.67 17.87 -7.07
N ALA A 340 -26.58 18.61 -6.88
CA ALA A 340 -26.30 19.83 -7.65
C ALA A 340 -26.08 19.53 -9.15
N ALA A 341 -25.49 18.39 -9.49
CA ALA A 341 -25.28 18.00 -10.88
C ALA A 341 -26.56 17.49 -11.59
N ARG A 342 -27.60 17.12 -10.84
CA ARG A 342 -28.92 16.68 -11.38
C ARG A 342 -29.86 17.83 -11.65
N ASN A 343 -29.63 18.99 -11.03
CA ASN A 343 -30.42 20.22 -11.19
C ASN A 343 -29.77 21.15 -12.24
#